data_dd30c6da27298593a495565d49b3ab29
#
_entry.id   dd30c6da27298593a495565d49b3ab29
#
_cell.length_a   1.000
_cell.length_b   1.000
_cell.length_c   1.000
_cell.angle_alpha   90.00
_cell.angle_beta   90.00
_cell.angle_gamma   90.00
#
_symmetry.space_group_name_H-M   'P 1'
#
loop_
_entity.id
_entity.type
_entity.pdbx_description
1 polymer ?
#
loop_
_entity_poly.entity_id
_entity_poly.type
_entity_poly.pdbx_seq_one_letter_code
_entity_poly.pdbx_strand_id
1 'polypeptide(L)'
;MRKIKTKSIVVIALILIITQAYANKEPEQKDLKPRIVVLTDIAPNDIEPDDMESMIRLLVHADQFEIEALIATTGWSNTGNGERIDLIYDALNAYEKDLPNLMKRSNQKKFANDESKQEIGYWPSVNYLRLRTILGSKNMGMKFIGDGNDSDGSNLIIRMADENDERPIWISVWGGGNTFAQAIWRVQQDRSPEELKAFLSKFRIYT
;
A
#
# COMPACT_ATOMS: atom_id res chain seq x y z
N MET A 1 69.59 8.03 4.51
CA MET A 1 68.21 8.58 4.28
C MET A 1 67.73 8.11 2.92
N ARG A 2 66.70 7.25 2.87
CA ARG A 2 66.10 6.74 1.63
C ARG A 2 65.15 7.78 1.05
N LYS A 3 65.48 8.34 -0.13
CA LYS A 3 64.55 9.24 -0.85
C LYS A 3 63.34 8.43 -1.30
N ILE A 4 62.19 8.62 -0.65
CA ILE A 4 60.90 8.12 -1.09
C ILE A 4 60.58 8.85 -2.41
N LYS A 5 60.48 8.09 -3.49
CA LYS A 5 60.28 8.67 -4.84
C LYS A 5 58.89 9.34 -4.89
N THR A 6 58.85 10.61 -5.22
CA THR A 6 57.66 11.49 -5.32
C THR A 6 56.51 10.86 -6.12
N LYS A 7 56.81 9.99 -7.09
CA LYS A 7 55.84 9.23 -7.89
C LYS A 7 54.97 8.27 -7.06
N SER A 8 55.54 7.64 -5.98
CA SER A 8 54.75 6.73 -5.13
C SER A 8 53.78 7.46 -4.23
N ILE A 9 54.07 8.68 -3.81
CA ILE A 9 53.18 9.50 -2.98
C ILE A 9 51.98 9.98 -3.80
N VAL A 10 52.17 10.38 -5.07
CA VAL A 10 51.10 10.82 -5.96
C VAL A 10 50.13 9.68 -6.27
N VAL A 11 50.59 8.46 -6.49
CA VAL A 11 49.74 7.29 -6.74
C VAL A 11 48.91 6.93 -5.51
N ILE A 12 49.49 6.97 -4.30
CA ILE A 12 48.76 6.70 -3.04
C ILE A 12 47.70 7.78 -2.79
N ALA A 13 48.00 9.06 -3.05
CA ALA A 13 47.03 10.16 -2.94
C ALA A 13 45.87 10.02 -3.93
N LEU A 14 46.17 9.60 -5.18
CA LEU A 14 45.10 9.36 -6.17
C LEU A 14 44.19 8.19 -5.79
N ILE A 15 44.75 7.10 -5.27
CA ILE A 15 43.99 5.94 -4.78
C ILE A 15 43.07 6.33 -3.59
N LEU A 16 43.59 7.13 -2.66
CA LEU A 16 42.79 7.63 -1.51
C LEU A 16 41.67 8.56 -1.94
N ILE A 17 41.84 9.41 -2.95
CA ILE A 17 40.78 10.29 -3.50
C ILE A 17 39.73 9.45 -4.21
N ILE A 18 40.12 8.44 -4.97
CA ILE A 18 39.18 7.55 -5.65
C ILE A 18 38.37 6.72 -4.63
N THR A 19 39.01 6.18 -3.58
CA THR A 19 38.29 5.43 -2.54
C THR A 19 37.33 6.32 -1.73
N GLN A 20 37.67 7.58 -1.46
CA GLN A 20 36.75 8.53 -0.85
C GLN A 20 35.59 8.92 -1.75
N ALA A 21 35.80 9.05 -3.06
CA ALA A 21 34.72 9.34 -4.02
C ALA A 21 33.73 8.17 -4.15
N TYR A 22 34.19 6.93 -3.99
CA TYR A 22 33.30 5.75 -3.95
C TYR A 22 32.61 5.55 -2.60
N ALA A 23 33.24 5.97 -1.49
CA ALA A 23 32.66 5.84 -0.14
C ALA A 23 31.57 6.88 0.15
N ASN A 24 31.52 7.98 -0.59
CA ASN A 24 30.52 9.05 -0.41
C ASN A 24 29.35 9.00 -1.42
N LYS A 25 29.18 7.92 -2.18
CA LYS A 25 27.90 7.70 -2.82
C LYS A 25 26.92 7.26 -1.72
N GLU A 26 26.13 8.21 -1.22
CA GLU A 26 24.92 7.84 -0.49
C GLU A 26 24.18 6.80 -1.33
N PRO A 27 23.69 5.70 -0.70
CA PRO A 27 22.86 4.76 -1.42
C PRO A 27 21.72 5.58 -2.05
N GLU A 28 21.56 5.49 -3.37
CA GLU A 28 20.47 6.13 -4.11
C GLU A 28 19.17 5.74 -3.40
N GLN A 29 18.56 6.72 -2.72
CA GLN A 29 17.34 6.49 -1.96
C GLN A 29 16.28 6.12 -2.98
N LYS A 30 15.83 4.87 -2.94
CA LYS A 30 14.77 4.40 -3.82
C LYS A 30 13.50 5.18 -3.54
N ASP A 31 12.91 5.76 -4.58
CA ASP A 31 11.58 6.36 -4.51
C ASP A 31 10.52 5.25 -4.40
N LEU A 32 10.35 4.74 -3.18
CA LEU A 32 9.33 3.76 -2.89
C LEU A 32 7.94 4.37 -3.06
N LYS A 33 7.03 3.57 -3.56
CA LYS A 33 5.63 3.96 -3.73
C LYS A 33 5.00 4.35 -2.39
N PRO A 34 4.12 5.36 -2.34
CA PRO A 34 3.26 5.59 -1.19
C PRO A 34 2.32 4.41 -0.96
N ARG A 35 2.16 4.02 0.30
CA ARG A 35 1.31 2.90 0.72
C ARG A 35 -0.15 3.34 0.77
N ILE A 36 -1.06 2.58 0.15
CA ILE A 36 -2.49 2.89 0.14
C ILE A 36 -3.35 1.68 0.51
N VAL A 37 -4.35 1.91 1.34
CA VAL A 37 -5.46 1.01 1.64
C VAL A 37 -6.74 1.67 1.15
N VAL A 38 -7.52 0.95 0.37
CA VAL A 38 -8.83 1.41 -0.09
C VAL A 38 -9.94 0.69 0.66
N LEU A 39 -10.86 1.44 1.24
CA LEU A 39 -12.14 0.96 1.76
C LEU A 39 -13.23 1.38 0.79
N THR A 40 -13.97 0.41 0.26
CA THR A 40 -14.99 0.67 -0.77
C THR A 40 -16.27 -0.08 -0.46
N ASP A 41 -17.39 0.60 -0.51
CA ASP A 41 -18.71 0.00 -0.49
C ASP A 41 -19.26 -0.19 -1.92
N ILE A 42 -18.33 -0.54 -2.82
CA ILE A 42 -18.58 -0.77 -4.24
C ILE A 42 -19.90 -1.50 -4.49
N ALA A 43 -20.69 -0.97 -5.40
CA ALA A 43 -22.00 -1.48 -5.76
C ALA A 43 -22.10 -1.71 -7.27
N PRO A 44 -23.11 -2.45 -7.75
CA PRO A 44 -23.37 -2.57 -9.19
C PRO A 44 -23.59 -1.20 -9.85
N ASN A 45 -23.16 -1.07 -11.10
CA ASN A 45 -23.16 0.20 -11.85
C ASN A 45 -24.53 0.85 -12.02
N ASP A 46 -25.61 0.09 -11.93
CA ASP A 46 -26.99 0.58 -11.97
C ASP A 46 -27.45 1.17 -10.62
N ILE A 47 -26.67 0.96 -9.55
CA ILE A 47 -26.89 1.55 -8.23
C ILE A 47 -26.00 2.77 -8.06
N GLU A 48 -24.67 2.55 -8.17
CA GLU A 48 -23.66 3.60 -7.99
C GLU A 48 -22.36 3.20 -8.70
N PRO A 49 -21.98 3.86 -9.80
CA PRO A 49 -20.82 3.43 -10.61
C PRO A 49 -19.49 4.00 -10.16
N ASP A 50 -19.46 5.00 -9.27
CA ASP A 50 -18.28 5.82 -8.96
C ASP A 50 -17.13 5.04 -8.30
N ASP A 51 -17.43 4.11 -7.41
CA ASP A 51 -16.39 3.25 -6.80
C ASP A 51 -15.77 2.31 -7.83
N MET A 52 -16.54 1.78 -8.78
CA MET A 52 -15.99 0.98 -9.88
C MET A 52 -15.11 1.84 -10.79
N GLU A 53 -15.54 3.05 -11.14
CA GLU A 53 -14.74 3.98 -11.93
C GLU A 53 -13.45 4.38 -11.22
N SER A 54 -13.53 4.61 -9.90
CA SER A 54 -12.38 4.92 -9.05
C SER A 54 -11.42 3.75 -8.94
N MET A 55 -11.93 2.51 -8.84
CA MET A 55 -11.14 1.28 -8.83
C MET A 55 -10.37 1.10 -10.13
N ILE A 56 -11.03 1.25 -11.28
CA ILE A 56 -10.37 1.19 -12.60
C ILE A 56 -9.29 2.27 -12.69
N ARG A 57 -9.60 3.50 -12.25
CA ARG A 57 -8.63 4.61 -12.26
C ARG A 57 -7.42 4.32 -11.36
N LEU A 58 -7.62 3.76 -10.16
CA LEU A 58 -6.53 3.34 -9.28
C LEU A 58 -5.66 2.27 -9.96
N LEU A 59 -6.28 1.25 -10.56
CA LEU A 59 -5.56 0.13 -11.17
C LEU A 59 -4.72 0.56 -12.38
N VAL A 60 -5.18 1.51 -13.20
CA VAL A 60 -4.37 2.05 -14.30
C VAL A 60 -3.25 2.99 -13.86
N HIS A 61 -3.14 3.24 -12.55
CA HIS A 61 -2.06 3.97 -11.89
C HIS A 61 -1.39 3.13 -10.78
N ALA A 62 -1.54 1.81 -10.80
CA ALA A 62 -0.98 0.92 -9.79
C ALA A 62 0.57 0.90 -9.79
N ASP A 63 1.19 1.48 -10.81
CA ASP A 63 2.63 1.74 -10.84
C ASP A 63 3.06 2.89 -9.91
N GLN A 64 2.13 3.72 -9.44
CA GLN A 64 2.40 4.88 -8.57
C GLN A 64 2.16 4.59 -7.09
N PHE A 65 1.41 3.53 -6.75
CA PHE A 65 1.00 3.22 -5.38
C PHE A 65 1.38 1.80 -5.00
N GLU A 66 1.82 1.60 -3.75
CA GLU A 66 1.85 0.29 -3.13
C GLU A 66 0.46 0.01 -2.56
N ILE A 67 -0.34 -0.72 -3.32
CA ILE A 67 -1.70 -1.09 -2.92
C ILE A 67 -1.58 -2.20 -1.88
N GLU A 68 -1.74 -1.83 -0.61
CA GLU A 68 -1.62 -2.73 0.54
C GLU A 68 -2.88 -3.53 0.78
N ALA A 69 -4.04 -2.93 0.50
CA ALA A 69 -5.31 -3.63 0.56
C ALA A 69 -6.39 -2.94 -0.29
N LEU A 70 -7.23 -3.78 -0.91
CA LEU A 70 -8.51 -3.43 -1.49
C LEU A 70 -9.58 -4.10 -0.63
N ILE A 71 -10.28 -3.33 0.19
CA ILE A 71 -11.19 -3.86 1.21
C ILE A 71 -12.63 -3.59 0.80
N ALA A 72 -13.35 -4.65 0.45
CA ALA A 72 -14.80 -4.57 0.25
C ALA A 72 -15.48 -4.46 1.62
N THR A 73 -16.26 -3.42 1.84
CA THR A 73 -16.92 -3.13 3.11
C THR A 73 -18.37 -2.71 2.86
N THR A 74 -19.18 -2.69 3.90
CA THR A 74 -20.55 -2.17 3.77
C THR A 74 -20.58 -0.70 4.10
N GLY A 75 -21.16 0.07 3.20
CA GLY A 75 -21.42 1.48 3.35
C GLY A 75 -22.81 1.84 2.87
N TRP A 76 -22.97 3.04 2.40
CA TRP A 76 -24.26 3.56 1.98
C TRP A 76 -24.75 2.91 0.68
N SER A 77 -23.84 2.74 -0.29
CA SER A 77 -24.15 2.28 -1.65
C SER A 77 -24.62 0.83 -1.71
N ASN A 78 -24.09 -0.03 -0.83
CA ASN A 78 -24.40 -1.46 -0.81
C ASN A 78 -25.20 -1.91 0.43
N THR A 79 -25.81 -0.96 1.15
CA THR A 79 -26.63 -1.27 2.35
C THR A 79 -27.71 -2.31 2.01
N GLY A 80 -27.69 -3.43 2.75
CA GLY A 80 -28.61 -4.55 2.55
C GLY A 80 -28.17 -5.60 1.52
N ASN A 81 -27.15 -5.33 0.72
CA ASN A 81 -26.60 -6.25 -0.29
C ASN A 81 -25.27 -6.90 0.16
N GLY A 82 -24.68 -6.43 1.27
CA GLY A 82 -23.40 -6.90 1.78
C GLY A 82 -22.20 -6.42 0.96
N GLU A 83 -21.04 -6.87 1.37
CA GLU A 83 -19.79 -6.52 0.72
C GLU A 83 -19.66 -7.19 -0.65
N ARG A 84 -19.41 -6.40 -1.67
CA ARG A 84 -19.34 -6.88 -3.05
C ARG A 84 -17.88 -7.06 -3.51
N ILE A 85 -17.16 -7.95 -2.84
CA ILE A 85 -15.78 -8.30 -3.21
C ILE A 85 -15.67 -8.85 -4.64
N ASP A 86 -16.73 -9.46 -5.15
CA ASP A 86 -16.83 -9.94 -6.53
C ASP A 86 -16.60 -8.82 -7.55
N LEU A 87 -17.10 -7.61 -7.30
CA LEU A 87 -16.91 -6.45 -8.19
C LEU A 87 -15.46 -5.96 -8.18
N ILE A 88 -14.75 -6.06 -7.06
CA ILE A 88 -13.29 -5.78 -7.04
C ILE A 88 -12.56 -6.82 -7.91
N TYR A 89 -12.93 -8.10 -7.82
CA TYR A 89 -12.34 -9.14 -8.69
C TYR A 89 -12.65 -8.90 -10.16
N ASP A 90 -13.81 -8.37 -10.52
CA ASP A 90 -14.12 -8.00 -11.90
C ASP A 90 -13.19 -6.89 -12.42
N ALA A 91 -12.93 -5.86 -11.60
CA ALA A 91 -11.94 -4.83 -11.93
C ALA A 91 -10.53 -5.42 -12.08
N LEU A 92 -10.12 -6.34 -11.19
CA LEU A 92 -8.83 -7.02 -11.28
C LEU A 92 -8.73 -7.92 -12.50
N ASN A 93 -9.82 -8.57 -12.93
CA ASN A 93 -9.87 -9.36 -14.16
C ASN A 93 -9.70 -8.47 -15.41
N ALA A 94 -10.21 -7.24 -15.39
CA ALA A 94 -9.97 -6.26 -16.46
C ALA A 94 -8.50 -5.80 -16.44
N TYR A 95 -7.96 -5.46 -15.27
CA TYR A 95 -6.56 -5.09 -15.09
C TYR A 95 -5.60 -6.18 -15.61
N GLU A 96 -5.89 -7.46 -15.33
CA GLU A 96 -5.08 -8.60 -15.79
C GLU A 96 -4.93 -8.63 -17.31
N LYS A 97 -6.00 -8.29 -18.04
CA LYS A 97 -5.98 -8.26 -19.51
C LYS A 97 -5.12 -7.12 -20.05
N ASP A 98 -5.12 -5.96 -19.37
CA ASP A 98 -4.37 -4.78 -19.79
C ASP A 98 -2.91 -4.76 -19.29
N LEU A 99 -2.61 -5.54 -18.23
CA LEU A 99 -1.31 -5.55 -17.56
C LEU A 99 -0.11 -5.76 -18.50
N PRO A 100 -0.15 -6.65 -19.52
CA PRO A 100 0.95 -6.77 -20.48
C PRO A 100 1.26 -5.48 -21.24
N ASN A 101 0.25 -4.67 -21.55
CA ASN A 101 0.40 -3.38 -22.22
C ASN A 101 0.97 -2.32 -21.27
N LEU A 102 0.51 -2.32 -20.00
CA LEU A 102 1.00 -1.44 -18.95
C LEU A 102 2.48 -1.71 -18.67
N MET A 103 2.85 -2.97 -18.48
CA MET A 103 4.25 -3.40 -18.29
C MET A 103 5.13 -3.03 -19.48
N LYS A 104 4.63 -3.19 -20.71
CA LYS A 104 5.36 -2.78 -21.92
C LYS A 104 5.66 -1.29 -21.93
N ARG A 105 4.71 -0.46 -21.47
CA ARG A 105 4.85 1.00 -21.41
C ARG A 105 5.97 1.42 -20.45
N SER A 106 6.13 0.73 -19.32
CA SER A 106 7.21 0.97 -18.34
C SER A 106 8.48 0.14 -18.60
N ASN A 107 8.52 -0.66 -19.69
CA ASN A 107 9.60 -1.58 -19.99
C ASN A 107 9.84 -2.68 -18.91
N GLN A 108 8.85 -2.96 -18.07
CA GLN A 108 8.90 -4.04 -17.09
C GLN A 108 8.80 -5.39 -17.79
N LYS A 109 9.76 -6.30 -17.54
CA LYS A 109 9.86 -7.60 -18.22
C LYS A 109 9.33 -8.76 -17.39
N LYS A 110 9.32 -8.61 -16.06
CA LYS A 110 8.92 -9.67 -15.12
C LYS A 110 8.44 -9.06 -13.81
N PHE A 111 7.78 -9.87 -13.01
CA PHE A 111 7.47 -9.53 -11.62
C PHE A 111 8.66 -9.84 -10.71
N ALA A 112 8.77 -9.09 -9.62
CA ALA A 112 9.72 -9.37 -8.57
C ALA A 112 9.29 -10.62 -7.77
N ASN A 113 10.21 -11.29 -7.09
CA ASN A 113 9.87 -12.39 -6.19
C ASN A 113 9.09 -11.90 -4.96
N ASP A 114 9.47 -10.70 -4.45
CA ASP A 114 8.72 -9.93 -3.48
C ASP A 114 8.23 -8.65 -4.17
N GLU A 115 6.93 -8.48 -4.25
CA GLU A 115 6.30 -7.34 -4.92
C GLU A 115 5.97 -6.20 -3.95
N SER A 116 6.32 -6.34 -2.66
CA SER A 116 6.26 -5.25 -1.70
C SER A 116 7.43 -4.28 -1.89
N LYS A 117 7.27 -3.04 -1.45
CA LYS A 117 8.36 -2.02 -1.43
C LYS A 117 9.03 -1.81 -2.80
N GLN A 118 8.22 -1.79 -3.85
CA GLN A 118 8.68 -1.50 -5.19
C GLN A 118 8.81 0.00 -5.45
N GLU A 119 9.70 0.34 -6.38
CA GLU A 119 9.87 1.70 -6.86
C GLU A 119 8.67 2.16 -7.71
N ILE A 120 8.48 3.47 -7.79
CA ILE A 120 7.51 4.09 -8.71
C ILE A 120 7.80 3.60 -10.14
N GLY A 121 6.75 3.26 -10.87
CA GLY A 121 6.83 2.69 -12.22
C GLY A 121 6.71 1.16 -12.29
N TYR A 122 6.77 0.46 -11.15
CA TYR A 122 6.56 -0.99 -11.12
C TYR A 122 5.07 -1.35 -11.11
N TRP A 123 4.63 -2.18 -12.04
CA TRP A 123 3.26 -2.71 -12.11
C TRP A 123 3.14 -3.99 -11.30
N PRO A 124 2.26 -4.03 -10.28
CA PRO A 124 2.05 -5.25 -9.49
C PRO A 124 1.34 -6.34 -10.31
N SER A 125 1.63 -7.59 -10.00
CA SER A 125 0.89 -8.70 -10.60
C SER A 125 -0.56 -8.73 -10.09
N VAL A 126 -1.46 -9.28 -10.90
CA VAL A 126 -2.84 -9.46 -10.47
C VAL A 126 -2.93 -10.37 -9.24
N ASN A 127 -2.04 -11.35 -9.13
CA ASN A 127 -1.98 -12.24 -7.97
C ASN A 127 -1.63 -11.48 -6.69
N TYR A 128 -0.67 -10.54 -6.75
CA TYR A 128 -0.34 -9.66 -5.65
C TYR A 128 -1.55 -8.88 -5.16
N LEU A 129 -2.34 -8.31 -6.09
CA LEU A 129 -3.54 -7.55 -5.77
C LEU A 129 -4.68 -8.44 -5.25
N ARG A 130 -4.89 -9.63 -5.84
CA ARG A 130 -5.90 -10.59 -5.36
C ARG A 130 -5.64 -11.05 -3.92
N LEU A 131 -4.37 -11.28 -3.55
CA LEU A 131 -4.00 -11.64 -2.18
C LEU A 131 -4.22 -10.50 -1.17
N ARG A 132 -4.39 -9.27 -1.64
CA ARG A 132 -4.67 -8.06 -0.86
C ARG A 132 -6.11 -7.59 -0.95
N THR A 133 -6.95 -8.34 -1.66
CA THR A 133 -8.40 -8.09 -1.74
C THR A 133 -9.10 -8.89 -0.66
N ILE A 134 -9.77 -8.20 0.27
CA ILE A 134 -10.26 -8.80 1.51
C ILE A 134 -11.61 -8.19 1.93
N LEU A 135 -12.35 -8.92 2.75
CA LEU A 135 -13.61 -8.45 3.32
C LEU A 135 -13.38 -7.57 4.56
N GLY A 136 -14.12 -6.47 4.62
CA GLY A 136 -14.17 -5.55 5.75
C GLY A 136 -15.39 -5.77 6.64
N SER A 137 -15.93 -4.67 7.16
CA SER A 137 -17.11 -4.70 8.03
C SER A 137 -18.39 -4.96 7.24
N LYS A 138 -19.18 -5.94 7.70
CA LYS A 138 -20.47 -6.32 7.09
C LYS A 138 -21.59 -5.31 7.28
N ASN A 139 -21.42 -4.38 8.23
CA ASN A 139 -22.46 -3.47 8.64
C ASN A 139 -21.88 -2.05 8.77
N MET A 140 -22.77 -1.07 8.62
CA MET A 140 -22.45 0.34 8.74
C MET A 140 -23.06 0.95 10.00
N GLY A 141 -22.35 1.91 10.58
CA GLY A 141 -22.82 2.75 11.70
C GLY A 141 -22.21 2.37 13.05
N MET A 142 -22.34 3.28 14.02
CA MET A 142 -21.68 3.22 15.33
C MET A 142 -21.99 1.96 16.13
N LYS A 143 -23.22 1.43 16.04
CA LYS A 143 -23.64 0.21 16.76
C LYS A 143 -22.92 -1.06 16.31
N PHE A 144 -22.20 -0.99 15.19
CA PHE A 144 -21.43 -2.07 14.63
C PHE A 144 -19.92 -1.85 14.76
N ILE A 145 -19.51 -1.01 15.74
CA ILE A 145 -18.13 -0.86 16.17
C ILE A 145 -18.07 -1.37 17.60
N GLY A 146 -17.13 -2.25 17.89
CA GLY A 146 -16.99 -2.80 19.23
C GLY A 146 -16.73 -4.31 19.21
N ASP A 147 -16.94 -4.93 20.36
CA ASP A 147 -16.67 -6.33 20.55
C ASP A 147 -17.48 -7.22 19.61
N GLY A 148 -16.83 -8.24 19.03
CA GLY A 148 -17.44 -9.15 18.07
C GLY A 148 -17.61 -8.58 16.65
N ASN A 149 -17.15 -7.34 16.34
CA ASN A 149 -17.25 -6.72 15.02
C ASN A 149 -15.91 -6.65 14.26
N ASP A 150 -14.89 -7.37 14.73
CA ASP A 150 -13.64 -7.47 13.99
C ASP A 150 -13.86 -8.15 12.64
N SER A 151 -13.17 -7.65 11.64
CA SER A 151 -13.16 -8.22 10.29
C SER A 151 -11.73 -8.53 9.85
N ASP A 152 -11.59 -9.35 8.81
CA ASP A 152 -10.29 -9.60 8.23
C ASP A 152 -9.60 -8.29 7.79
N GLY A 153 -10.39 -7.34 7.25
CA GLY A 153 -9.92 -6.02 6.85
C GLY A 153 -9.44 -5.18 8.05
N SER A 154 -10.19 -5.13 9.16
CA SER A 154 -9.75 -4.38 10.36
C SER A 154 -8.48 -4.97 10.97
N ASN A 155 -8.38 -6.30 11.01
CA ASN A 155 -7.20 -7.00 11.50
C ASN A 155 -5.99 -6.79 10.57
N LEU A 156 -6.20 -6.74 9.25
CA LEU A 156 -5.14 -6.46 8.29
C LEU A 156 -4.58 -5.05 8.48
N ILE A 157 -5.42 -4.04 8.66
CA ILE A 157 -5.00 -2.65 8.93
C ILE A 157 -4.11 -2.57 10.17
N ILE A 158 -4.46 -3.30 11.24
CA ILE A 158 -3.64 -3.35 12.46
C ILE A 158 -2.27 -3.96 12.16
N ARG A 159 -2.23 -5.11 11.47
CA ARG A 159 -0.96 -5.77 11.12
C ARG A 159 -0.05 -4.88 10.27
N MET A 160 -0.61 -4.20 9.26
CA MET A 160 0.16 -3.29 8.41
C MET A 160 0.75 -2.11 9.17
N ALA A 161 0.04 -1.59 10.18
CA ALA A 161 0.56 -0.53 11.02
C ALA A 161 1.69 -1.00 11.95
N ASP A 162 1.70 -2.28 12.30
CA ASP A 162 2.73 -2.90 13.15
C ASP A 162 4.00 -3.29 12.37
N GLU A 163 3.96 -3.22 11.03
CA GLU A 163 5.13 -3.46 10.22
C GLU A 163 6.23 -2.42 10.46
N ASN A 164 7.49 -2.89 10.34
CA ASN A 164 8.66 -2.01 10.37
C ASN A 164 8.83 -1.29 9.02
N ASP A 165 7.91 -0.35 8.76
CA ASP A 165 7.94 0.55 7.61
C ASP A 165 7.60 1.96 8.10
N GLU A 166 8.49 2.91 7.81
CA GLU A 166 8.31 4.30 8.25
C GLU A 166 7.38 5.10 7.34
N ARG A 167 7.07 4.58 6.15
CA ARG A 167 6.16 5.24 5.23
C ARG A 167 4.74 5.27 5.81
N PRO A 168 4.05 6.40 5.77
CA PRO A 168 2.66 6.47 6.20
C PRO A 168 1.75 5.59 5.32
N ILE A 169 0.68 5.08 5.91
CA ILE A 169 -0.38 4.34 5.22
C ILE A 169 -1.52 5.31 4.92
N TRP A 170 -1.80 5.52 3.65
CA TRP A 170 -2.96 6.31 3.22
C TRP A 170 -4.21 5.44 3.23
N ILE A 171 -5.17 5.78 4.10
CA ILE A 171 -6.48 5.15 4.14
C ILE A 171 -7.41 5.99 3.26
N SER A 172 -7.76 5.48 2.10
CA SER A 172 -8.72 6.11 1.19
C SER A 172 -10.08 5.47 1.41
N VAL A 173 -11.00 6.23 2.00
CA VAL A 173 -12.37 5.76 2.31
C VAL A 173 -13.29 6.28 1.22
N TRP A 174 -13.67 5.41 0.30
CA TRP A 174 -14.68 5.71 -0.72
C TRP A 174 -16.08 5.49 -0.16
N GLY A 175 -16.22 4.49 0.75
CA GLY A 175 -17.37 4.23 1.57
C GLY A 175 -17.07 3.20 2.64
N GLY A 176 -17.97 3.01 3.60
CA GLY A 176 -17.86 1.94 4.61
C GLY A 176 -16.72 2.11 5.64
N GLY A 177 -16.61 3.27 6.26
CA GLY A 177 -15.55 3.59 7.23
C GLY A 177 -15.51 2.71 8.49
N ASN A 178 -16.51 1.86 8.73
CA ASN A 178 -16.57 1.00 9.91
C ASN A 178 -15.35 0.08 10.07
N THR A 179 -14.78 -0.41 8.96
CA THR A 179 -13.60 -1.28 8.99
C THR A 179 -12.40 -0.60 9.66
N PHE A 180 -12.11 0.65 9.29
CA PHE A 180 -11.02 1.41 9.90
C PHE A 180 -11.34 1.83 11.34
N ALA A 181 -12.59 2.24 11.60
CA ALA A 181 -13.04 2.58 12.94
C ALA A 181 -12.96 1.38 13.91
N GLN A 182 -13.27 0.17 13.42
CA GLN A 182 -13.11 -1.06 14.19
C GLN A 182 -11.64 -1.36 14.50
N ALA A 183 -10.73 -1.16 13.55
CA ALA A 183 -9.30 -1.30 13.79
C ALA A 183 -8.81 -0.36 14.91
N ILE A 184 -9.23 0.91 14.86
CA ILE A 184 -8.92 1.88 15.92
C ILE A 184 -9.50 1.46 17.25
N TRP A 185 -10.77 1.04 17.28
CA TRP A 185 -11.43 0.59 18.50
C TRP A 185 -10.70 -0.60 19.12
N ARG A 186 -10.32 -1.61 18.31
CA ARG A 186 -9.60 -2.79 18.79
C ARG A 186 -8.26 -2.40 19.41
N VAL A 187 -7.47 -1.58 18.75
CA VAL A 187 -6.19 -1.11 19.28
C VAL A 187 -6.39 -0.29 20.58
N GLN A 188 -7.46 0.51 20.67
CA GLN A 188 -7.78 1.26 21.88
C GLN A 188 -8.13 0.34 23.06
N GLN A 189 -8.72 -0.83 22.82
CA GLN A 189 -9.02 -1.80 23.88
C GLN A 189 -7.78 -2.59 24.33
N ASP A 190 -6.91 -2.93 23.37
CA ASP A 190 -5.87 -3.93 23.59
C ASP A 190 -4.50 -3.32 23.92
N ARG A 191 -4.32 -1.99 23.75
CA ARG A 191 -3.01 -1.32 23.86
C ARG A 191 -3.06 -0.10 24.81
N SER A 192 -1.88 0.31 25.26
CA SER A 192 -1.71 1.54 26.03
C SER A 192 -2.05 2.80 25.21
N PRO A 193 -2.33 3.94 25.88
CA PRO A 193 -2.55 5.22 25.20
C PRO A 193 -1.38 5.64 24.29
N GLU A 194 -0.14 5.34 24.69
CA GLU A 194 1.08 5.63 23.96
C GLU A 194 1.15 4.79 22.68
N GLU A 195 0.84 3.50 22.75
CA GLU A 195 0.79 2.58 21.60
C GLU A 195 -0.34 2.94 20.65
N LEU A 196 -1.52 3.32 21.16
CA LEU A 196 -2.62 3.84 20.34
C LEU A 196 -2.19 5.10 19.59
N LYS A 197 -1.51 6.04 20.25
CA LYS A 197 -0.98 7.25 19.61
C LYS A 197 0.03 6.91 18.53
N ALA A 198 0.93 5.95 18.77
CA ALA A 198 1.90 5.49 17.79
C ALA A 198 1.20 4.84 16.59
N PHE A 199 0.21 3.98 16.81
CA PHE A 199 -0.63 3.39 15.77
C PHE A 199 -1.31 4.47 14.91
N LEU A 200 -2.01 5.42 15.52
CA LEU A 200 -2.70 6.50 14.80
C LEU A 200 -1.76 7.37 13.97
N SER A 201 -0.53 7.56 14.43
CA SER A 201 0.47 8.39 13.73
C SER A 201 0.90 7.81 12.37
N LYS A 202 0.71 6.50 12.15
CA LYS A 202 1.02 5.81 10.90
C LYS A 202 0.10 6.20 9.74
N PHE A 203 -1.08 6.73 10.03
CA PHE A 203 -2.12 6.90 9.01
C PHE A 203 -2.25 8.33 8.49
N ARG A 204 -2.67 8.43 7.23
CA ARG A 204 -3.21 9.62 6.58
C ARG A 204 -4.55 9.22 6.00
N ILE A 205 -5.62 9.92 6.39
CA ILE A 205 -6.99 9.55 6.03
C ILE A 205 -7.50 10.54 4.99
N TYR A 206 -8.08 9.99 3.93
CA TYR A 206 -8.80 10.71 2.89
C TYR A 206 -10.21 10.11 2.76
N THR A 207 -11.25 10.96 2.91
CA THR A 207 -12.67 10.58 2.87
C THR A 207 -13.44 11.50 1.95
#